data_5426747a30b8ec78ead2ce0264c83a74
#
_entry.id   5426747a30b8ec78ead2ce0264c83a74
#
_cell.length_a   1.000
_cell.length_b   1.000
_cell.length_c   1.000
_cell.angle_alpha   90.00
_cell.angle_beta   90.00
_cell.angle_gamma   90.00
#
_symmetry.space_group_name_H-M   'P 1'
#
loop_
_entity.id
_entity.type
_entity.pdbx_description
1 polymer ?
#
loop_
_entity_poly.entity_id
_entity_poly.type
_entity_poly.pdbx_seq_one_letter_code
_entity_poly.pdbx_strand_id
1 'polypeptide(L)'
;MRKAIRSPLLAMALIALAAGTAGATPGSGAVGTIVSRGIATQRVHFNTGEVKVQTKARVAIVNQTIAFAAPSTTGWHAHPGVVLVTVTSGSLTRYDTNCARTVYLTGSAFMESGDHAGLVRNESTTAAASVNVTYIVPEGVQNEDLRINKANPGCPQS
;
A
#
# COMPACT_ATOMS: atom_id res chain seq x y z
N MET A 1 66.37 41.64 -2.22
CA MET A 1 64.93 41.82 -2.01
C MET A 1 64.20 40.70 -2.73
N ARG A 2 63.73 39.66 -1.99
CA ARG A 2 62.97 38.53 -2.57
C ARG A 2 61.49 38.70 -2.25
N LYS A 3 60.65 38.86 -3.27
CA LYS A 3 59.18 38.95 -3.14
C LYS A 3 58.63 37.54 -2.98
N ALA A 4 57.95 37.31 -1.86
CA ALA A 4 57.20 36.06 -1.59
C ALA A 4 55.84 36.12 -2.31
N ILE A 5 55.61 35.16 -3.20
CA ILE A 5 54.32 34.97 -3.87
C ILE A 5 53.44 34.12 -2.95
N ARG A 6 52.36 34.72 -2.46
CA ARG A 6 51.35 33.97 -1.68
C ARG A 6 50.27 33.42 -2.63
N SER A 7 50.22 32.11 -2.78
CA SER A 7 49.16 31.39 -3.48
C SER A 7 47.90 31.32 -2.62
N PRO A 8 46.70 31.63 -3.13
CA PRO A 8 45.48 31.38 -2.40
C PRO A 8 45.11 29.90 -2.48
N LEU A 9 44.98 29.24 -1.33
CA LEU A 9 44.36 27.94 -1.18
C LEU A 9 42.85 28.05 -1.42
N LEU A 10 42.39 27.46 -2.54
CA LEU A 10 40.97 27.36 -2.88
C LEU A 10 40.39 26.22 -2.01
N ALA A 11 39.64 26.54 -0.98
CA ALA A 11 38.92 25.57 -0.16
C ALA A 11 37.68 25.07 -0.94
N MET A 12 37.74 23.86 -1.44
CA MET A 12 36.64 23.18 -2.13
C MET A 12 35.71 22.60 -1.06
N ALA A 13 34.57 23.24 -0.80
CA ALA A 13 33.54 22.72 0.10
C ALA A 13 32.83 21.53 -0.57
N LEU A 14 33.07 20.29 -0.10
CA LEU A 14 32.28 19.13 -0.45
C LEU A 14 30.90 19.27 0.17
N ILE A 15 29.89 19.56 -0.62
CA ILE A 15 28.48 19.42 -0.21
C ILE A 15 28.13 17.93 -0.28
N ALA A 16 28.14 17.25 0.88
CA ALA A 16 27.61 15.88 0.97
C ALA A 16 26.08 15.93 0.83
N LEU A 17 25.56 15.53 -0.33
CA LEU A 17 24.14 15.22 -0.48
C LEU A 17 23.84 13.99 0.39
N ALA A 18 23.21 14.19 1.54
CA ALA A 18 22.62 13.10 2.30
C ALA A 18 21.43 12.56 1.50
N ALA A 19 21.63 11.45 0.78
CA ALA A 19 20.54 10.66 0.22
C ALA A 19 19.77 10.09 1.41
N GLY A 20 18.67 10.74 1.80
CA GLY A 20 17.73 10.20 2.77
C GLY A 20 17.21 8.86 2.25
N THR A 21 17.45 7.78 2.99
CA THR A 21 16.82 6.49 2.72
C THR A 21 15.32 6.66 2.89
N ALA A 22 14.56 6.55 1.80
CA ALA A 22 13.10 6.54 1.87
C ALA A 22 12.66 5.32 2.68
N GLY A 23 12.39 5.51 3.96
CA GLY A 23 11.88 4.48 4.85
C GLY A 23 10.45 4.08 4.45
N ALA A 24 10.06 2.85 4.79
CA ALA A 24 8.66 2.42 4.63
C ALA A 24 7.73 3.35 5.42
N THR A 25 6.63 3.77 4.79
CA THR A 25 5.62 4.61 5.45
C THR A 25 4.66 3.75 6.27
N PRO A 26 4.66 3.85 7.61
CA PRO A 26 3.73 3.07 8.42
C PRO A 26 2.29 3.57 8.25
N GLY A 27 1.34 2.67 8.40
CA GLY A 27 -0.08 3.04 8.52
C GLY A 27 -0.37 3.70 9.87
N SER A 28 -1.43 4.50 9.91
CA SER A 28 -1.93 5.15 11.14
C SER A 28 -3.45 5.22 11.13
N GLY A 29 -4.09 4.81 12.23
CA GLY A 29 -5.54 4.91 12.40
C GLY A 29 -6.38 3.93 11.55
N ALA A 30 -5.76 3.01 10.82
CA ALA A 30 -6.43 1.91 10.12
C ALA A 30 -6.18 0.61 10.89
N VAL A 31 -7.26 -0.06 11.35
CA VAL A 31 -7.20 -1.26 12.17
C VAL A 31 -7.96 -2.40 11.48
N GLY A 32 -7.25 -3.47 11.16
CA GLY A 32 -7.80 -4.66 10.51
C GLY A 32 -8.09 -5.79 11.49
N THR A 33 -9.21 -6.50 11.27
CA THR A 33 -9.57 -7.71 11.99
C THR A 33 -9.82 -8.84 10.99
N ILE A 34 -9.08 -9.95 11.10
CA ILE A 34 -9.31 -11.15 10.28
C ILE A 34 -10.64 -11.78 10.70
N VAL A 35 -11.52 -11.98 9.75
CA VAL A 35 -12.83 -12.60 9.96
C VAL A 35 -12.77 -14.11 9.68
N SER A 36 -12.09 -14.49 8.60
CA SER A 36 -11.96 -15.90 8.24
C SER A 36 -10.75 -16.15 7.35
N ARG A 37 -10.28 -17.37 7.33
CA ARG A 37 -9.26 -17.88 6.41
C ARG A 37 -9.60 -19.30 5.99
N GLY A 38 -9.48 -19.58 4.69
CA GLY A 38 -9.61 -20.90 4.12
C GLY A 38 -8.56 -21.17 3.05
N ILE A 39 -8.20 -22.44 2.86
CA ILE A 39 -7.28 -22.87 1.79
C ILE A 39 -8.11 -23.54 0.71
N ALA A 40 -8.00 -23.07 -0.54
CA ALA A 40 -8.57 -23.77 -1.68
C ALA A 40 -7.89 -25.14 -1.85
N THR A 41 -8.66 -26.23 -1.87
CA THR A 41 -8.13 -27.60 -1.91
C THR A 41 -7.41 -27.92 -3.23
N GLN A 42 -7.67 -27.15 -4.26
CA GLN A 42 -7.07 -27.27 -5.61
C GLN A 42 -6.88 -25.89 -6.23
N ARG A 43 -6.21 -25.82 -7.37
CA ARG A 43 -6.14 -24.60 -8.19
C ARG A 43 -7.54 -24.19 -8.63
N VAL A 44 -7.80 -22.90 -8.56
CA VAL A 44 -9.07 -22.32 -9.01
C VAL A 44 -8.99 -22.01 -10.50
N HIS A 45 -9.98 -22.46 -11.26
CA HIS A 45 -10.12 -22.13 -12.66
C HIS A 45 -11.61 -22.08 -13.03
N PHE A 46 -12.17 -20.88 -13.05
CA PHE A 46 -13.53 -20.60 -13.47
C PHE A 46 -13.52 -19.62 -14.63
N ASN A 47 -14.37 -19.85 -15.61
CA ASN A 47 -14.63 -18.92 -16.70
C ASN A 47 -16.14 -18.95 -16.99
N THR A 48 -16.81 -17.81 -16.76
CA THR A 48 -18.26 -17.65 -16.98
C THR A 48 -18.57 -16.85 -18.25
N GLY A 49 -17.55 -16.55 -19.09
CA GLY A 49 -17.65 -15.67 -20.23
C GLY A 49 -17.29 -14.23 -19.90
N GLU A 50 -17.90 -13.66 -18.87
CA GLU A 50 -17.61 -12.28 -18.42
C GLU A 50 -16.58 -12.20 -17.31
N VAL A 51 -16.50 -13.24 -16.45
CA VAL A 51 -15.57 -13.29 -15.32
C VAL A 51 -14.70 -14.53 -15.41
N LYS A 52 -13.37 -14.31 -15.41
CA LYS A 52 -12.38 -15.38 -15.33
C LYS A 52 -11.59 -15.27 -14.04
N VAL A 53 -11.56 -16.35 -13.25
CA VAL A 53 -10.70 -16.50 -12.07
C VAL A 53 -9.78 -17.68 -12.28
N GLN A 54 -8.49 -17.47 -12.22
CA GLN A 54 -7.49 -18.51 -12.42
C GLN A 54 -6.31 -18.32 -11.46
N THR A 55 -5.93 -19.39 -10.75
CA THR A 55 -4.76 -19.42 -9.89
C THR A 55 -3.71 -20.39 -10.44
N LYS A 56 -2.42 -20.06 -10.28
CA LYS A 56 -1.31 -20.92 -10.74
C LYS A 56 -1.07 -22.11 -9.81
N ALA A 57 -1.44 -21.96 -8.53
CA ALA A 57 -1.29 -22.95 -7.48
C ALA A 57 -2.50 -22.87 -6.53
N ARG A 58 -2.46 -23.64 -5.44
CA ARG A 58 -3.41 -23.49 -4.33
C ARG A 58 -3.23 -22.13 -3.67
N VAL A 59 -4.32 -21.58 -3.19
CA VAL A 59 -4.36 -20.23 -2.57
C VAL A 59 -5.07 -20.28 -1.23
N ALA A 60 -4.69 -19.36 -0.36
CA ALA A 60 -5.50 -18.97 0.78
C ALA A 60 -6.45 -17.85 0.38
N ILE A 61 -7.69 -17.94 0.84
CA ILE A 61 -8.69 -16.88 0.79
C ILE A 61 -8.86 -16.38 2.20
N VAL A 62 -8.56 -15.09 2.42
CA VAL A 62 -8.63 -14.46 3.75
C VAL A 62 -9.59 -13.28 3.68
N ASN A 63 -10.54 -13.24 4.59
CA ASN A 63 -11.47 -12.12 4.73
C ASN A 63 -11.09 -11.30 5.96
N GLN A 64 -11.09 -9.98 5.79
CA GLN A 64 -10.75 -9.02 6.81
C GLN A 64 -11.73 -7.85 6.77
N THR A 65 -12.09 -7.31 7.91
CA THR A 65 -12.69 -5.98 8.02
C THR A 65 -11.61 -4.99 8.45
N ILE A 66 -11.62 -3.78 7.89
CA ILE A 66 -10.72 -2.71 8.32
C ILE A 66 -11.54 -1.46 8.65
N ALA A 67 -11.35 -0.97 9.88
CA ALA A 67 -11.89 0.30 10.34
C ALA A 67 -10.84 1.40 10.13
N PHE A 68 -11.25 2.51 9.55
CA PHE A 68 -10.45 3.70 9.30
C PHE A 68 -10.93 4.84 10.20
N ALA A 69 -10.14 5.23 11.18
CA ALA A 69 -10.41 6.43 11.98
C ALA A 69 -10.40 7.70 11.09
N ALA A 70 -10.85 8.80 11.64
CA ALA A 70 -10.81 10.11 10.98
C ALA A 70 -9.75 11.02 11.64
N PRO A 71 -8.69 11.44 10.94
CA PRO A 71 -8.17 10.91 9.68
C PRO A 71 -7.32 9.65 9.87
N SER A 72 -7.07 8.90 8.79
CA SER A 72 -6.21 7.72 8.86
C SER A 72 -5.59 7.35 7.50
N THR A 73 -4.55 6.52 7.54
CA THR A 73 -3.84 6.05 6.35
C THR A 73 -3.35 4.62 6.53
N THR A 74 -3.36 3.85 5.46
CA THR A 74 -2.67 2.56 5.45
C THR A 74 -1.15 2.70 5.37
N GLY A 75 -0.60 3.86 4.99
CA GLY A 75 0.77 3.95 4.50
C GLY A 75 0.95 3.24 3.15
N TRP A 76 2.07 3.51 2.48
CA TRP A 76 2.41 2.86 1.21
C TRP A 76 2.68 1.37 1.43
N HIS A 77 1.99 0.53 0.67
CA HIS A 77 2.11 -0.92 0.79
C HIS A 77 1.72 -1.63 -0.51
N ALA A 78 2.09 -2.90 -0.58
CA ALA A 78 1.70 -3.87 -1.61
C ALA A 78 1.21 -5.15 -0.94
N HIS A 79 0.84 -6.15 -1.75
CA HIS A 79 0.31 -7.42 -1.30
C HIS A 79 0.96 -8.60 -2.01
N PRO A 80 1.09 -9.79 -1.38
CA PRO A 80 1.65 -10.98 -2.01
C PRO A 80 0.71 -11.66 -3.02
N GLY A 81 -0.49 -11.11 -3.23
CA GLY A 81 -1.51 -11.65 -4.13
C GLY A 81 -2.50 -10.60 -4.60
N VAL A 82 -3.71 -11.02 -4.89
CA VAL A 82 -4.83 -10.15 -5.31
C VAL A 82 -5.67 -9.79 -4.09
N VAL A 83 -6.08 -8.53 -4.02
CA VAL A 83 -6.93 -8.00 -2.95
C VAL A 83 -8.16 -7.35 -3.56
N LEU A 84 -9.33 -7.72 -3.07
CA LEU A 84 -10.62 -7.16 -3.42
C LEU A 84 -11.11 -6.35 -2.22
N VAL A 85 -11.37 -5.06 -2.42
CA VAL A 85 -11.80 -4.15 -1.35
C VAL A 85 -13.17 -3.60 -1.68
N THR A 86 -14.10 -3.69 -0.73
CA THR A 86 -15.43 -3.05 -0.82
C THR A 86 -15.59 -2.05 0.31
N VAL A 87 -15.90 -0.80 -0.02
CA VAL A 87 -16.18 0.24 0.98
C VAL A 87 -17.56 0.02 1.58
N THR A 88 -17.62 -0.26 2.87
CA THR A 88 -18.87 -0.58 3.60
C THR A 88 -19.45 0.63 4.30
N SER A 89 -18.63 1.62 4.64
CA SER A 89 -19.10 2.92 5.16
C SER A 89 -18.08 4.03 4.89
N GLY A 90 -18.56 5.26 4.81
CA GLY A 90 -17.74 6.45 4.62
C GLY A 90 -17.19 6.59 3.21
N SER A 91 -16.02 7.20 3.11
CA SER A 91 -15.30 7.47 1.86
C SER A 91 -13.82 7.25 2.05
N LEU A 92 -13.15 6.63 1.09
CA LEU A 92 -11.71 6.42 1.08
C LEU A 92 -11.11 6.96 -0.21
N THR A 93 -9.91 7.51 -0.10
CA THR A 93 -9.11 7.94 -1.25
C THR A 93 -7.94 6.97 -1.41
N ARG A 94 -7.81 6.36 -2.60
CA ARG A 94 -6.67 5.55 -2.99
C ARG A 94 -5.72 6.36 -3.87
N TYR A 95 -4.42 6.22 -3.60
CA TYR A 95 -3.33 6.80 -4.39
C TYR A 95 -2.49 5.68 -5.00
N ASP A 96 -2.11 5.83 -6.25
CA ASP A 96 -1.16 4.95 -6.94
C ASP A 96 0.26 5.52 -6.93
N THR A 97 1.20 4.79 -7.51
CA THR A 97 2.63 5.19 -7.57
C THR A 97 2.90 6.40 -8.47
N ASN A 98 1.93 6.83 -9.28
CA ASN A 98 1.99 8.07 -10.05
C ASN A 98 1.36 9.25 -9.30
N CYS A 99 1.01 9.07 -8.03
CA CYS A 99 0.31 10.02 -7.18
C CYS A 99 -1.11 10.36 -7.66
N ALA A 100 -1.65 9.59 -8.59
CA ALA A 100 -3.04 9.75 -9.02
C ALA A 100 -3.98 9.26 -7.92
N ARG A 101 -5.06 10.04 -7.69
CA ARG A 101 -6.05 9.77 -6.64
C ARG A 101 -7.37 9.33 -7.23
N THR A 102 -7.98 8.35 -6.57
CA THR A 102 -9.36 7.92 -6.86
C THR A 102 -10.13 7.84 -5.54
N VAL A 103 -11.32 8.43 -5.52
CA VAL A 103 -12.21 8.42 -4.35
C VAL A 103 -13.22 7.29 -4.50
N TYR A 104 -13.38 6.49 -3.44
CA TYR A 104 -14.32 5.38 -3.35
C TYR A 104 -15.31 5.65 -2.23
N LEU A 105 -16.59 5.70 -2.57
CA LEU A 105 -17.70 5.90 -1.64
C LEU A 105 -18.26 4.56 -1.15
N THR A 106 -19.08 4.58 -0.13
CA THR A 106 -19.86 3.40 0.31
C THR A 106 -20.53 2.72 -0.89
N GLY A 107 -20.37 1.40 -0.99
CA GLY A 107 -20.86 0.57 -2.10
C GLY A 107 -19.90 0.47 -3.29
N SER A 108 -18.81 1.25 -3.32
CA SER A 108 -17.77 1.12 -4.34
C SER A 108 -16.80 -0.02 -4.00
N ALA A 109 -16.14 -0.57 -5.02
CA ALA A 109 -15.08 -1.54 -4.85
C ALA A 109 -13.84 -1.17 -5.68
N PHE A 110 -12.67 -1.62 -5.23
CA PHE A 110 -11.42 -1.54 -5.98
C PHE A 110 -10.55 -2.78 -5.75
N MET A 111 -9.55 -2.93 -6.58
CA MET A 111 -8.62 -4.07 -6.51
C MET A 111 -7.19 -3.58 -6.33
N GLU A 112 -6.41 -4.38 -5.61
CA GLU A 112 -4.96 -4.22 -5.48
C GLU A 112 -4.29 -5.55 -5.81
N SER A 113 -3.09 -5.53 -6.35
CA SER A 113 -2.44 -6.77 -6.77
C SER A 113 -0.92 -6.66 -6.78
N GLY A 114 -0.28 -7.72 -6.29
CA GLY A 114 1.16 -7.94 -6.40
C GLY A 114 2.00 -6.76 -5.90
N ASP A 115 3.09 -6.46 -6.61
CA ASP A 115 4.05 -5.43 -6.22
C ASP A 115 3.61 -3.99 -6.51
N HIS A 116 2.40 -3.79 -7.03
CA HIS A 116 1.86 -2.45 -7.28
C HIS A 116 1.52 -1.77 -5.95
N ALA A 117 2.43 -0.90 -5.50
CA ALA A 117 2.21 -0.18 -4.26
C ALA A 117 1.04 0.78 -4.36
N GLY A 118 0.27 0.88 -3.29
CA GLY A 118 -0.83 1.81 -3.12
C GLY A 118 -0.82 2.42 -1.73
N LEU A 119 -1.57 3.49 -1.58
CA LEU A 119 -1.85 4.17 -0.32
C LEU A 119 -3.35 4.42 -0.25
N VAL A 120 -4.00 4.00 0.83
CA VAL A 120 -5.43 4.27 1.09
C VAL A 120 -5.57 5.17 2.31
N ARG A 121 -6.38 6.23 2.19
CA ARG A 121 -6.62 7.19 3.26
C ARG A 121 -8.09 7.42 3.50
N ASN A 122 -8.45 7.61 4.75
CA ASN A 122 -9.63 8.36 5.12
C ASN A 122 -9.21 9.84 5.27
N GLU A 123 -9.61 10.65 4.30
CA GLU A 123 -9.31 12.09 4.26
C GLU A 123 -10.22 12.92 5.16
N SER A 124 -11.33 12.34 5.64
CA SER A 124 -12.23 13.03 6.57
C SER A 124 -11.52 13.29 7.90
N THR A 125 -11.75 14.44 8.48
CA THR A 125 -11.29 14.79 9.83
C THR A 125 -12.32 14.47 10.92
N THR A 126 -13.53 14.05 10.53
CA THR A 126 -14.67 13.88 11.46
C THR A 126 -15.39 12.55 11.30
N ALA A 127 -15.42 11.96 10.10
CA ALA A 127 -16.18 10.75 9.81
C ALA A 127 -15.25 9.53 9.60
N ALA A 128 -15.49 8.46 10.31
CA ALA A 128 -14.82 7.18 10.10
C ALA A 128 -15.27 6.52 8.78
N ALA A 129 -14.48 5.58 8.29
CA ALA A 129 -14.80 4.74 7.15
C ALA A 129 -14.50 3.28 7.46
N SER A 130 -15.05 2.35 6.67
CA SER A 130 -14.76 0.92 6.81
C SER A 130 -14.80 0.20 5.48
N VAL A 131 -14.09 -0.94 5.42
CA VAL A 131 -14.07 -1.82 4.26
C VAL A 131 -14.18 -3.28 4.68
N ASN A 132 -14.70 -4.10 3.76
CA ASN A 132 -14.47 -5.53 3.72
C ASN A 132 -13.39 -5.82 2.67
N VAL A 133 -12.44 -6.66 3.03
CA VAL A 133 -11.30 -7.02 2.19
C VAL A 133 -11.24 -8.54 2.03
N THR A 134 -11.09 -8.99 0.78
CA THR A 134 -10.80 -10.39 0.48
C THR A 134 -9.43 -10.48 -0.17
N TYR A 135 -8.52 -11.19 0.47
CA TYR A 135 -7.21 -11.52 -0.06
C TYR A 135 -7.25 -12.90 -0.72
N ILE A 136 -6.66 -12.99 -1.90
CA ILE A 136 -6.37 -14.27 -2.59
C ILE A 136 -4.85 -14.33 -2.74
N VAL A 137 -4.22 -15.10 -1.87
CA VAL A 137 -2.75 -15.15 -1.73
C VAL A 137 -2.23 -16.59 -1.85
N PRO A 138 -0.94 -16.80 -2.17
CA PRO A 138 -0.34 -18.14 -2.08
C PRO A 138 -0.62 -18.79 -0.73
N GLU A 139 -0.92 -20.11 -0.68
CA GLU A 139 -1.37 -20.79 0.53
C GLU A 139 -0.42 -20.69 1.72
N GLY A 140 0.90 -20.53 1.47
CA GLY A 140 1.93 -20.40 2.49
C GLY A 140 2.05 -19.02 3.13
N VAL A 141 1.38 -17.99 2.57
CA VAL A 141 1.41 -16.62 3.13
C VAL A 141 0.66 -16.59 4.45
N GLN A 142 1.28 -16.08 5.50
CA GLN A 142 0.65 -15.94 6.82
C GLN A 142 -0.19 -14.66 6.91
N ASN A 143 -1.00 -14.52 7.99
CA ASN A 143 -1.87 -13.34 8.13
C ASN A 143 -1.08 -12.04 8.35
N GLU A 144 0.07 -12.11 9.01
CA GLU A 144 1.01 -11.00 9.21
C GLU A 144 1.68 -10.54 7.92
N ASP A 145 1.77 -11.42 6.90
CA ASP A 145 2.42 -11.18 5.62
C ASP A 145 1.46 -10.71 4.52
N LEU A 146 0.16 -10.55 4.83
CA LEU A 146 -0.83 -10.06 3.87
C LEU A 146 -0.53 -8.67 3.34
N ARG A 147 0.35 -7.93 4.02
CA ARG A 147 0.76 -6.58 3.71
C ARG A 147 2.30 -6.47 3.66
N ILE A 148 2.82 -5.87 2.60
CA ILE A 148 4.25 -5.60 2.40
C ILE A 148 4.45 -4.08 2.41
N ASN A 149 5.10 -3.56 3.44
CA ASN A 149 5.39 -2.12 3.53
C ASN A 149 6.29 -1.66 2.39
N LYS A 150 5.97 -0.52 1.80
CA LYS A 150 6.73 0.10 0.70
C LYS A 150 7.14 1.52 1.10
N ALA A 151 8.23 2.00 0.49
CA ALA A 151 8.59 3.41 0.58
C ALA A 151 7.59 4.28 -0.20
N ASN A 152 7.46 5.53 0.20
CA ASN A 152 6.73 6.52 -0.58
C ASN A 152 7.44 6.71 -1.94
N PRO A 153 6.75 6.56 -3.08
CA PRO A 153 7.34 6.72 -4.42
C PRO A 153 7.68 8.19 -4.79
N GLY A 154 7.61 9.11 -3.84
CA GLY A 154 7.83 10.54 -4.06
C GLY A 154 6.53 11.35 -4.11
N CYS A 155 5.42 10.77 -3.68
CA CYS A 155 4.15 11.47 -3.63
C CYS A 155 4.06 12.41 -2.42
N PRO A 156 3.39 13.57 -2.53
CA PRO A 156 3.22 14.50 -1.42
C PRO A 156 2.33 13.98 -0.30
N GLN A 157 1.59 12.89 -0.56
CA GLN A 157 0.74 12.21 0.42
C GLN A 157 1.57 11.15 1.17
N SER A 158 2.15 11.47 2.28
CA SER A 158 2.90 10.56 3.17
C SER A 158 2.22 10.44 4.53
#